data_eac635080467769b2989f558e8b43a04
#
_entry.id   eac635080467769b2989f558e8b43a04
#
_cell.length_a   1.000
_cell.length_b   1.000
_cell.length_c   1.000
_cell.angle_alpha   90.00
_cell.angle_beta   90.00
_cell.angle_gamma   90.00
#
_symmetry.space_group_name_H-M   'P 1'
#
loop_
_entity.id
_entity.type
_entity.pdbx_description
1 polymer ?
#
loop_
_entity_poly.entity_id
_entity_poly.type
_entity_poly.pdbx_seq_one_letter_code
_entity_poly.pdbx_strand_id
1 'polypeptide(L)'
;MKRLLPYLFPLIAAILLVVLESDMLYALQEQNLFLHSTLFFEQQMVKAGGLLTWVGCYLTQFFYYPMLGAGILCLLWAFFIWLCQRAFRLKNLWLTLIPTASLLLTIVTLGYWIYYLKLPGHAFCATIGSIVVLALVWGYRVMPRRYHLSSVYIIFAAGLGYMVFGFYALLATALMGITSWRDKKSFGGDFFLALILIILWPIFGYFIVFHETNIVNIYWVALPVFAHQGERFFVYNLPYIVLFASMVVMALKPTIKSARWLNIGIVVVTVIGLSLFWNRDENLHRELSMTRSIEKGQWAEVLETAKNVKGEPTRLICMMRNLALFNQGQPFSKTRDYPEGAKRPAAPFVIHTVHTAGKLLYLQYGIPNYCYRWCMEDGVEYGWTVERLKLMAMCSILNNEPVAAQRFVNLLKKTDFHKSWAKHMETFIQDPRLVVRATEFRHILPLLRDDNFLTADQSQQEMFLFEQIMSTQGATQEQRRLAEFTMGYYRNNHKNLIEQ
;
A
#
# COMPACT_ATOMS: atom_id res chain seq x y z
N MET A 1 -29.31 23.31 -5.04
CA MET A 1 -29.23 21.85 -4.95
C MET A 1 -28.43 21.18 -6.07
N LYS A 2 -28.71 21.38 -7.37
CA LYS A 2 -28.01 20.67 -8.49
C LYS A 2 -26.48 20.85 -8.56
N ARG A 3 -25.92 21.91 -7.99
CA ARG A 3 -24.45 22.18 -7.92
C ARG A 3 -23.72 21.40 -6.83
N LEU A 4 -24.42 20.84 -5.84
CA LEU A 4 -23.83 20.10 -4.73
C LEU A 4 -23.75 18.59 -4.97
N LEU A 5 -24.47 18.07 -5.98
CA LEU A 5 -24.51 16.64 -6.30
C LEU A 5 -23.13 16.00 -6.50
N PRO A 6 -22.15 16.61 -7.21
CA PRO A 6 -20.82 16.03 -7.34
C PRO A 6 -20.09 15.80 -6.01
N TYR A 7 -20.40 16.56 -4.95
CA TYR A 7 -19.83 16.37 -3.61
C TYR A 7 -20.38 15.14 -2.87
N LEU A 8 -21.47 14.53 -3.35
CA LEU A 8 -21.94 13.24 -2.81
C LEU A 8 -21.02 12.09 -3.19
N PHE A 9 -20.28 12.20 -4.31
CA PHE A 9 -19.39 11.15 -4.75
C PHE A 9 -18.29 10.81 -3.72
N PRO A 10 -17.52 11.78 -3.16
CA PRO A 10 -16.55 11.49 -2.09
C PRO A 10 -17.17 10.75 -0.90
N LEU A 11 -18.39 11.11 -0.49
CA LEU A 11 -19.07 10.46 0.62
C LEU A 11 -19.42 9.01 0.29
N ILE A 12 -20.01 8.78 -0.89
CA ILE A 12 -20.34 7.41 -1.35
C ILE A 12 -19.07 6.57 -1.48
N ALA A 13 -18.00 7.13 -2.06
CA ALA A 13 -16.71 6.47 -2.20
C ALA A 13 -16.10 6.08 -0.84
N ALA A 14 -16.16 6.97 0.16
CA ALA A 14 -15.69 6.69 1.50
C ALA A 14 -16.50 5.57 2.19
N ILE A 15 -17.82 5.57 2.03
CA ILE A 15 -18.68 4.48 2.55
C ILE A 15 -18.33 3.16 1.88
N LEU A 16 -18.16 3.14 0.54
CA LEU A 16 -17.78 1.93 -0.19
C LEU A 16 -16.40 1.42 0.25
N LEU A 17 -15.42 2.31 0.45
CA LEU A 17 -14.11 1.93 0.98
C LEU A 17 -14.21 1.25 2.36
N VAL A 18 -15.03 1.79 3.26
CA VAL A 18 -15.19 1.21 4.60
C VAL A 18 -15.91 -0.14 4.55
N VAL A 19 -16.93 -0.28 3.69
CA VAL A 19 -17.75 -1.50 3.62
C VAL A 19 -17.04 -2.62 2.86
N LEU A 20 -16.36 -2.28 1.75
CA LEU A 20 -15.79 -3.29 0.84
C LEU A 20 -14.29 -3.51 1.03
N GLU A 21 -13.55 -2.50 1.50
CA GLU A 21 -12.09 -2.48 1.48
C GLU A 21 -11.46 -2.31 2.88
N SER A 22 -12.21 -2.55 3.95
CA SER A 22 -11.73 -2.31 5.32
C SER A 22 -10.43 -3.05 5.63
N ASP A 23 -10.30 -4.31 5.22
CA ASP A 23 -9.10 -5.11 5.45
C ASP A 23 -7.94 -4.65 4.56
N MET A 24 -8.24 -4.22 3.32
CA MET A 24 -7.26 -3.63 2.42
C MET A 24 -6.70 -2.30 2.97
N LEU A 25 -7.58 -1.41 3.47
CA LEU A 25 -7.15 -0.16 4.09
C LEU A 25 -6.26 -0.41 5.32
N TYR A 26 -6.64 -1.39 6.16
CA TYR A 26 -5.82 -1.79 7.29
C TYR A 26 -4.45 -2.34 6.83
N ALA A 27 -4.42 -3.19 5.81
CA ALA A 27 -3.18 -3.72 5.25
C ALA A 27 -2.28 -2.60 4.67
N LEU A 28 -2.86 -1.58 4.02
CA LEU A 28 -2.12 -0.42 3.52
C LEU A 28 -1.35 0.31 4.63
N GLN A 29 -1.93 0.41 5.84
CA GLN A 29 -1.21 1.02 6.96
C GLN A 29 -0.16 0.08 7.54
N GLU A 30 -0.39 -1.25 7.62
CA GLU A 30 0.63 -2.22 8.07
C GLU A 30 1.82 -2.27 7.09
N GLN A 31 1.58 -2.09 5.77
CA GLN A 31 2.61 -2.00 4.74
C GLN A 31 3.20 -0.58 4.58
N ASN A 32 2.92 0.32 5.52
CA ASN A 32 3.46 1.67 5.56
C ASN A 32 4.23 1.89 6.86
N LEU A 33 5.13 2.87 6.87
CA LEU A 33 5.83 3.30 8.07
C LEU A 33 5.85 4.83 8.12
N PHE A 34 5.49 5.37 9.28
CA PHE A 34 5.72 6.76 9.61
C PHE A 34 6.32 6.86 11.01
N LEU A 35 7.43 7.59 11.12
CA LEU A 35 8.13 7.79 12.39
C LEU A 35 8.25 9.28 12.71
N HIS A 36 7.88 9.66 13.92
CA HIS A 36 8.16 11.00 14.46
C HIS A 36 9.65 11.14 14.77
N SER A 37 10.47 11.34 13.72
CA SER A 37 11.90 11.59 13.87
C SER A 37 12.44 12.44 12.71
N THR A 38 13.45 13.28 13.01
CA THR A 38 14.16 14.09 12.02
C THR A 38 14.84 13.20 10.97
N LEU A 39 15.46 12.11 11.41
CA LEU A 39 16.10 11.15 10.52
C LEU A 39 15.11 10.58 9.48
N PHE A 40 13.88 10.21 9.88
CA PHE A 40 12.88 9.71 8.95
C PHE A 40 12.47 10.78 7.93
N PHE A 41 12.33 12.03 8.38
CA PHE A 41 12.06 13.14 7.47
C PHE A 41 13.21 13.36 6.47
N GLU A 42 14.44 13.40 6.95
CA GLU A 42 15.65 13.54 6.12
C GLU A 42 15.76 12.43 5.07
N GLN A 43 15.51 11.17 5.48
CA GLN A 43 15.49 10.02 4.56
C GLN A 43 14.45 10.17 3.44
N GLN A 44 13.27 10.74 3.74
CA GLN A 44 12.27 11.00 2.70
C GLN A 44 12.74 12.12 1.75
N MET A 45 13.46 13.14 2.26
CA MET A 45 13.90 14.29 1.48
C MET A 45 15.12 14.02 0.57
N VAL A 46 15.73 12.84 0.64
CA VAL A 46 16.83 12.42 -0.26
C VAL A 46 16.39 12.39 -1.73
N LYS A 47 15.11 12.18 -2.00
CA LYS A 47 14.53 12.15 -3.36
C LYS A 47 13.59 13.32 -3.58
N ALA A 48 13.51 13.80 -4.82
CA ALA A 48 12.49 14.78 -5.20
C ALA A 48 11.09 14.23 -4.85
N GLY A 49 10.20 15.09 -4.37
CA GLY A 49 8.88 14.67 -3.89
C GLY A 49 8.86 14.12 -2.46
N GLY A 50 9.96 14.25 -1.72
CA GLY A 50 10.10 13.70 -0.37
C GLY A 50 9.07 14.21 0.64
N LEU A 51 8.68 15.49 0.58
CA LEU A 51 7.62 15.99 1.46
C LEU A 51 6.26 15.35 1.13
N LEU A 52 5.97 15.12 -0.15
CA LEU A 52 4.73 14.45 -0.55
C LEU A 52 4.65 13.04 0.01
N THR A 53 5.75 12.26 -0.10
CA THR A 53 5.80 10.91 0.46
C THR A 53 5.76 10.92 1.99
N TRP A 54 6.42 11.87 2.64
CA TRP A 54 6.38 12.03 4.10
C TRP A 54 4.95 12.30 4.60
N VAL A 55 4.23 13.25 3.97
CA VAL A 55 2.82 13.53 4.30
C VAL A 55 1.94 12.33 3.93
N GLY A 56 2.22 11.66 2.81
CA GLY A 56 1.54 10.42 2.41
C GLY A 56 1.66 9.32 3.47
N CYS A 57 2.87 9.07 3.97
CA CYS A 57 3.11 8.11 5.05
C CYS A 57 2.36 8.51 6.34
N TYR A 58 2.40 9.81 6.70
CA TYR A 58 1.69 10.31 7.87
C TYR A 58 0.18 10.06 7.77
N LEU A 59 -0.44 10.36 6.64
CA LEU A 59 -1.89 10.17 6.49
C LEU A 59 -2.27 8.69 6.34
N THR A 60 -1.41 7.85 5.75
CA THR A 60 -1.70 6.43 5.57
C THR A 60 -1.86 5.70 6.91
N GLN A 61 -1.17 6.12 7.97
CA GLN A 61 -1.32 5.48 9.28
C GLN A 61 -2.73 5.58 9.87
N PHE A 62 -3.56 6.57 9.43
CA PHE A 62 -4.93 6.71 9.90
C PHE A 62 -5.85 5.58 9.40
N PHE A 63 -5.44 4.77 8.44
CA PHE A 63 -6.14 3.54 8.08
C PHE A 63 -6.05 2.44 9.15
N TYR A 64 -5.31 2.64 10.24
CA TYR A 64 -5.42 1.83 11.44
C TYR A 64 -6.88 1.74 11.91
N TYR A 65 -7.63 2.83 11.77
CA TYR A 65 -9.08 2.89 11.83
C TYR A 65 -9.62 3.18 10.41
N PRO A 66 -10.04 2.17 9.63
CA PRO A 66 -10.47 2.36 8.24
C PRO A 66 -11.48 3.49 8.03
N MET A 67 -12.42 3.66 8.95
CA MET A 67 -13.40 4.76 8.92
C MET A 67 -12.73 6.14 8.99
N LEU A 68 -11.71 6.30 9.83
CA LEU A 68 -11.01 7.58 10.00
C LEU A 68 -10.21 7.91 8.73
N GLY A 69 -9.44 6.96 8.21
CA GLY A 69 -8.67 7.16 6.98
C GLY A 69 -9.56 7.44 5.76
N ALA A 70 -10.66 6.69 5.60
CA ALA A 70 -11.64 6.93 4.54
C ALA A 70 -12.34 8.29 4.71
N GLY A 71 -12.62 8.73 5.94
CA GLY A 71 -13.15 10.06 6.23
C GLY A 71 -12.20 11.18 5.82
N ILE A 72 -10.90 11.02 6.09
CA ILE A 72 -9.86 11.96 5.63
C ILE A 72 -9.84 12.03 4.10
N LEU A 73 -9.87 10.88 3.40
CA LEU A 73 -9.96 10.85 1.93
C LEU A 73 -11.20 11.57 1.41
N CYS A 74 -12.36 11.35 2.04
CA CYS A 74 -13.61 12.03 1.69
C CYS A 74 -13.45 13.56 1.74
N LEU A 75 -12.88 14.08 2.82
CA LEU A 75 -12.63 15.51 2.99
C LEU A 75 -11.64 16.06 1.94
N LEU A 76 -10.55 15.32 1.70
CA LEU A 76 -9.55 15.69 0.70
C LEU A 76 -10.13 15.68 -0.72
N TRP A 77 -10.97 14.71 -1.08
CA TRP A 77 -11.61 14.66 -2.40
C TRP A 77 -12.68 15.74 -2.55
N ALA A 78 -13.42 16.07 -1.50
CA ALA A 78 -14.32 17.22 -1.51
C ALA A 78 -13.55 18.53 -1.72
N PHE A 79 -12.41 18.68 -1.04
CA PHE A 79 -11.53 19.83 -1.22
C PHE A 79 -10.91 19.87 -2.62
N PHE A 80 -10.51 18.71 -3.18
CA PHE A 80 -10.05 18.60 -4.56
C PHE A 80 -11.10 19.10 -5.56
N ILE A 81 -12.37 18.71 -5.42
CA ILE A 81 -13.48 19.18 -6.26
C ILE A 81 -13.61 20.70 -6.18
N TRP A 82 -13.55 21.26 -4.96
CA TRP A 82 -13.61 22.69 -4.73
C TRP A 82 -12.43 23.41 -5.42
N LEU A 83 -11.21 22.91 -5.26
CA LEU A 83 -10.02 23.45 -5.91
C LEU A 83 -10.10 23.38 -7.44
N CYS A 84 -10.59 22.29 -8.03
CA CYS A 84 -10.80 22.18 -9.47
C CYS A 84 -11.69 23.33 -9.99
N GLN A 85 -12.78 23.61 -9.27
CA GLN A 85 -13.67 24.72 -9.62
C GLN A 85 -12.93 26.06 -9.59
N ARG A 86 -12.14 26.32 -8.56
CA ARG A 86 -11.38 27.57 -8.39
C ARG A 86 -10.22 27.69 -9.38
N ALA A 87 -9.39 26.66 -9.48
CA ALA A 87 -8.21 26.66 -10.34
C ALA A 87 -8.56 26.81 -11.83
N PHE A 88 -9.57 26.11 -12.32
CA PHE A 88 -9.93 26.13 -13.73
C PHE A 88 -11.15 27.03 -14.04
N ARG A 89 -11.86 27.58 -13.03
CA ARG A 89 -13.12 28.34 -13.20
C ARG A 89 -14.18 27.54 -13.94
N LEU A 90 -14.39 26.29 -13.53
CA LEU A 90 -15.30 25.37 -14.21
C LEU A 90 -16.73 25.86 -14.17
N LYS A 91 -17.42 25.81 -15.33
CA LYS A 91 -18.87 26.05 -15.43
C LYS A 91 -19.68 24.79 -15.14
N ASN A 92 -19.12 23.61 -15.44
CA ASN A 92 -19.72 22.32 -15.18
C ASN A 92 -18.92 21.54 -14.14
N LEU A 93 -19.45 21.43 -12.92
CA LEU A 93 -18.80 20.73 -11.81
C LEU A 93 -18.82 19.21 -11.97
N TRP A 94 -19.71 18.65 -12.80
CA TRP A 94 -19.75 17.19 -13.05
C TRP A 94 -18.46 16.66 -13.69
N LEU A 95 -17.72 17.50 -14.40
CA LEU A 95 -16.42 17.13 -14.97
C LEU A 95 -15.41 16.66 -13.91
N THR A 96 -15.58 17.06 -12.65
CA THR A 96 -14.68 16.66 -11.57
C THR A 96 -14.89 15.22 -11.11
N LEU A 97 -15.99 14.56 -11.49
CA LEU A 97 -16.27 13.17 -11.12
C LEU A 97 -15.20 12.23 -11.68
N ILE A 98 -14.79 12.40 -12.94
CA ILE A 98 -13.81 11.54 -13.59
C ILE A 98 -12.48 11.55 -12.81
N PRO A 99 -11.81 12.70 -12.57
CA PRO A 99 -10.55 12.70 -11.82
C PRO A 99 -10.73 12.28 -10.35
N THR A 100 -11.87 12.55 -9.71
CA THR A 100 -12.11 12.09 -8.33
C THR A 100 -12.27 10.57 -8.28
N ALA A 101 -12.96 9.97 -9.26
CA ALA A 101 -13.05 8.51 -9.41
C ALA A 101 -11.67 7.90 -9.72
N SER A 102 -10.86 8.57 -10.54
CA SER A 102 -9.48 8.13 -10.79
C SER A 102 -8.65 8.12 -9.51
N LEU A 103 -8.81 9.11 -8.62
CA LEU A 103 -8.17 9.10 -7.29
C LEU A 103 -8.61 7.90 -6.44
N LEU A 104 -9.88 7.53 -6.44
CA LEU A 104 -10.35 6.31 -5.79
C LEU A 104 -9.71 5.07 -6.42
N LEU A 105 -9.67 5.00 -7.76
CA LEU A 105 -9.06 3.89 -8.48
C LEU A 105 -7.57 3.72 -8.18
N THR A 106 -6.81 4.78 -7.89
CA THR A 106 -5.39 4.64 -7.48
C THR A 106 -5.19 3.80 -6.21
N ILE A 107 -6.24 3.60 -5.43
CA ILE A 107 -6.22 2.79 -4.20
C ILE A 107 -6.80 1.39 -4.47
N VAL A 108 -8.02 1.32 -5.03
CA VAL A 108 -8.77 0.06 -5.11
C VAL A 108 -8.33 -0.87 -6.26
N THR A 109 -7.48 -0.42 -7.18
CA THR A 109 -6.90 -1.28 -8.23
C THR A 109 -5.66 -2.04 -7.80
N LEU A 110 -5.08 -1.71 -6.64
CA LEU A 110 -3.75 -2.20 -6.25
C LEU A 110 -3.66 -3.73 -6.13
N GLY A 111 -4.64 -4.37 -5.50
CA GLY A 111 -4.54 -5.80 -5.27
C GLY A 111 -3.24 -6.18 -4.55
N TYR A 112 -2.56 -7.21 -5.01
CA TYR A 112 -1.27 -7.64 -4.44
C TYR A 112 -0.12 -6.63 -4.57
N TRP A 113 -0.27 -5.54 -5.34
CA TRP A 113 0.73 -4.48 -5.40
C TRP A 113 1.00 -3.82 -4.05
N ILE A 114 0.11 -3.93 -3.06
CA ILE A 114 0.34 -3.41 -1.70
C ILE A 114 1.65 -3.92 -1.08
N TYR A 115 2.10 -5.13 -1.47
CA TYR A 115 3.32 -5.75 -0.96
C TYR A 115 4.58 -5.40 -1.75
N TYR A 116 4.43 -4.94 -3.01
CA TYR A 116 5.52 -4.78 -3.98
C TYR A 116 5.80 -3.32 -4.36
N LEU A 117 4.92 -2.38 -4.01
CA LEU A 117 5.13 -0.97 -4.32
C LEU A 117 6.23 -0.35 -3.46
N LYS A 118 7.21 0.26 -4.14
CA LYS A 118 8.36 0.93 -3.50
C LYS A 118 8.09 2.41 -3.17
N LEU A 119 6.89 2.93 -3.42
CA LEU A 119 6.52 4.32 -3.10
C LEU A 119 5.88 4.40 -1.71
N PRO A 120 6.58 4.98 -0.71
CA PRO A 120 6.02 5.15 0.62
C PRO A 120 4.79 6.08 0.60
N GLY A 121 3.77 5.78 1.41
CA GLY A 121 2.59 6.61 1.53
C GLY A 121 1.74 6.75 0.26
N HIS A 122 1.88 5.82 -0.72
CA HIS A 122 1.24 5.89 -2.04
C HIS A 122 -0.27 6.08 -1.99
N ALA A 123 -0.95 5.58 -0.95
CA ALA A 123 -2.41 5.69 -0.81
C ALA A 123 -2.92 7.14 -0.79
N PHE A 124 -2.11 8.07 -0.30
CA PHE A 124 -2.45 9.49 -0.25
C PHE A 124 -1.68 10.35 -1.26
N CYS A 125 -0.56 9.87 -1.80
CA CYS A 125 0.31 10.66 -2.69
C CYS A 125 -0.43 11.22 -3.90
N ALA A 126 -1.26 10.42 -4.58
CA ALA A 126 -2.03 10.88 -5.73
C ALA A 126 -3.02 12.00 -5.36
N THR A 127 -3.71 11.85 -4.24
CA THR A 127 -4.70 12.83 -3.74
C THR A 127 -4.02 14.14 -3.34
N ILE A 128 -2.99 14.07 -2.50
CA ILE A 128 -2.27 15.27 -2.00
C ILE A 128 -1.55 15.96 -3.16
N GLY A 129 -0.83 15.19 -3.99
CA GLY A 129 -0.15 15.72 -5.16
C GLY A 129 -1.08 16.46 -6.10
N SER A 130 -2.27 15.91 -6.38
CA SER A 130 -3.28 16.57 -7.22
C SER A 130 -3.85 17.83 -6.58
N ILE A 131 -4.04 17.86 -5.25
CA ILE A 131 -4.44 19.05 -4.51
C ILE A 131 -3.36 20.14 -4.63
N VAL A 132 -2.08 19.78 -4.47
CA VAL A 132 -0.96 20.70 -4.64
C VAL A 132 -0.92 21.27 -6.05
N VAL A 133 -1.08 20.42 -7.09
CA VAL A 133 -1.18 20.88 -8.49
C VAL A 133 -2.23 21.95 -8.63
N LEU A 134 -3.45 21.71 -8.15
CA LEU A 134 -4.55 22.65 -8.26
C LEU A 134 -4.32 23.93 -7.45
N ALA A 135 -3.73 23.82 -6.27
CA ALA A 135 -3.40 24.97 -5.43
C ALA A 135 -2.37 25.88 -6.14
N LEU A 136 -1.32 25.30 -6.73
CA LEU A 136 -0.33 26.04 -7.49
C LEU A 136 -0.93 26.70 -8.73
N VAL A 137 -1.78 26.00 -9.49
CA VAL A 137 -2.48 26.59 -10.66
C VAL A 137 -3.44 27.70 -10.23
N TRP A 138 -4.14 27.53 -9.12
CA TRP A 138 -5.01 28.57 -8.58
C TRP A 138 -4.21 29.81 -8.13
N GLY A 139 -3.12 29.61 -7.39
CA GLY A 139 -2.21 30.68 -6.99
C GLY A 139 -1.68 31.47 -8.19
N TYR A 140 -1.21 30.79 -9.24
CA TYR A 140 -0.78 31.41 -10.50
C TYR A 140 -1.87 32.29 -11.13
N ARG A 141 -3.12 31.89 -11.05
CA ARG A 141 -4.25 32.64 -11.63
C ARG A 141 -4.68 33.85 -10.81
N VAL A 142 -4.42 33.85 -9.52
CA VAL A 142 -4.72 34.97 -8.62
C VAL A 142 -3.59 36.02 -8.64
N MET A 143 -2.37 35.63 -9.04
CA MET A 143 -1.21 36.53 -9.08
C MET A 143 -1.47 37.75 -9.98
N PRO A 144 -1.14 38.95 -9.50
CA PRO A 144 -1.18 40.17 -10.33
C PRO A 144 -0.11 40.08 -11.41
N ARG A 145 -0.43 40.62 -12.60
CA ARG A 145 0.44 40.53 -13.79
C ARG A 145 1.53 41.61 -13.86
N ARG A 146 1.73 42.36 -12.80
CA ARG A 146 2.76 43.37 -12.74
C ARG A 146 4.14 42.71 -12.55
N TYR A 147 5.17 43.28 -13.21
CA TYR A 147 6.60 42.96 -13.00
C TYR A 147 6.97 41.49 -13.21
N HIS A 148 6.38 40.81 -14.21
CA HIS A 148 6.69 39.40 -14.49
C HIS A 148 6.49 38.44 -13.30
N LEU A 149 5.66 38.79 -12.32
CA LEU A 149 5.40 37.98 -11.14
C LEU A 149 4.85 36.58 -11.49
N SER A 150 4.12 36.47 -12.61
CA SER A 150 3.63 35.17 -13.10
C SER A 150 4.79 34.24 -13.51
N SER A 151 5.79 34.78 -14.22
CA SER A 151 6.96 34.00 -14.65
C SER A 151 7.83 33.60 -13.44
N VAL A 152 8.03 34.51 -12.49
CA VAL A 152 8.74 34.21 -11.23
C VAL A 152 8.01 33.12 -10.45
N TYR A 153 6.68 33.17 -10.38
CA TYR A 153 5.88 32.13 -9.72
C TYR A 153 6.01 30.77 -10.41
N ILE A 154 6.07 30.70 -11.74
CA ILE A 154 6.30 29.45 -12.48
C ILE A 154 7.69 28.89 -12.16
N ILE A 155 8.74 29.74 -12.11
CA ILE A 155 10.10 29.32 -11.75
C ILE A 155 10.13 28.76 -10.34
N PHE A 156 9.47 29.42 -9.39
CA PHE A 156 9.39 28.98 -8.01
C PHE A 156 8.63 27.66 -7.87
N ALA A 157 7.48 27.54 -8.54
CA ALA A 157 6.66 26.34 -8.53
C ALA A 157 7.35 25.13 -9.19
N ALA A 158 8.07 25.35 -10.29
CA ALA A 158 8.88 24.32 -10.92
C ALA A 158 10.08 23.95 -10.05
N GLY A 159 10.82 24.97 -9.54
CA GLY A 159 12.07 24.81 -8.80
C GLY A 159 11.86 24.12 -7.45
N LEU A 160 11.40 24.88 -6.48
CA LEU A 160 11.15 24.34 -5.13
C LEU A 160 10.02 23.30 -5.13
N GLY A 161 9.00 23.50 -5.97
CA GLY A 161 7.90 22.56 -6.09
C GLY A 161 8.38 21.17 -6.51
N TYR A 162 9.29 21.05 -7.48
CA TYR A 162 9.83 19.75 -7.89
C TYR A 162 10.61 19.07 -6.76
N MET A 163 11.44 19.80 -6.03
CA MET A 163 12.17 19.25 -4.90
C MET A 163 11.23 18.61 -3.87
N VAL A 164 10.10 19.26 -3.62
CA VAL A 164 9.17 18.92 -2.53
C VAL A 164 8.07 17.95 -2.98
N PHE A 165 7.55 18.10 -4.22
CA PHE A 165 6.37 17.37 -4.74
C PHE A 165 6.66 16.54 -6.00
N GLY A 166 7.89 16.54 -6.51
CA GLY A 166 8.31 15.71 -7.65
C GLY A 166 7.50 16.00 -8.92
N PHE A 167 7.04 14.93 -9.57
CA PHE A 167 6.23 14.98 -10.79
C PHE A 167 5.03 15.95 -10.71
N TYR A 168 4.38 16.05 -9.55
CA TYR A 168 3.18 16.89 -9.41
C TYR A 168 3.48 18.37 -9.61
N ALA A 169 4.67 18.83 -9.24
CA ALA A 169 5.09 20.20 -9.54
C ALA A 169 5.32 20.42 -11.04
N LEU A 170 5.87 19.43 -11.75
CA LEU A 170 6.02 19.49 -13.21
C LEU A 170 4.64 19.54 -13.89
N LEU A 171 3.69 18.75 -13.41
CA LEU A 171 2.30 18.79 -13.91
C LEU A 171 1.65 20.15 -13.63
N ALA A 172 1.86 20.74 -12.44
CA ALA A 172 1.37 22.09 -12.13
C ALA A 172 1.97 23.12 -13.08
N THR A 173 3.28 23.04 -13.34
CA THR A 173 3.99 23.93 -14.27
C THR A 173 3.42 23.79 -15.68
N ALA A 174 3.16 22.58 -16.17
CA ALA A 174 2.51 22.34 -17.46
C ALA A 174 1.11 22.97 -17.54
N LEU A 175 0.30 22.77 -16.50
CA LEU A 175 -1.06 23.34 -16.45
C LEU A 175 -1.05 24.87 -16.34
N MET A 176 -0.07 25.48 -15.66
CA MET A 176 0.13 26.92 -15.65
C MET A 176 0.48 27.44 -17.05
N GLY A 177 1.40 26.78 -17.77
CA GLY A 177 1.72 27.10 -19.17
C GLY A 177 0.49 27.02 -20.08
N ILE A 178 -0.28 25.91 -20.00
CA ILE A 178 -1.52 25.72 -20.77
C ILE A 178 -2.54 26.82 -20.46
N THR A 179 -2.73 27.16 -19.18
CA THR A 179 -3.70 28.23 -18.79
C THR A 179 -3.23 29.61 -19.25
N SER A 180 -1.93 29.88 -19.26
CA SER A 180 -1.35 31.11 -19.80
C SER A 180 -1.60 31.21 -21.31
N TRP A 181 -1.29 30.18 -22.05
CA TRP A 181 -1.51 30.13 -23.49
C TRP A 181 -2.98 30.31 -23.87
N ARG A 182 -3.89 29.60 -23.21
CA ARG A 182 -5.33 29.74 -23.44
C ARG A 182 -5.86 31.13 -23.15
N ASP A 183 -5.48 31.70 -22.01
CA ASP A 183 -6.02 33.00 -21.56
C ASP A 183 -5.37 34.20 -22.30
N LYS A 184 -4.47 33.94 -23.27
CA LYS A 184 -3.71 34.94 -24.07
C LYS A 184 -3.06 36.00 -23.20
N LYS A 185 -2.60 35.61 -22.06
CA LYS A 185 -2.21 36.52 -20.98
C LYS A 185 -0.80 37.08 -21.10
N SER A 186 0.07 36.36 -21.78
CA SER A 186 1.42 36.77 -22.15
C SER A 186 1.70 36.05 -23.45
N PHE A 187 2.19 36.75 -24.47
CA PHE A 187 2.42 36.18 -25.79
C PHE A 187 3.47 35.07 -25.75
N GLY A 188 3.04 33.86 -25.37
CA GLY A 188 3.85 32.64 -25.34
C GLY A 188 4.94 32.54 -24.28
N GLY A 189 5.35 33.62 -23.62
CA GLY A 189 6.50 33.63 -22.71
C GLY A 189 6.37 32.65 -21.54
N ASP A 190 5.29 32.71 -20.82
CA ASP A 190 5.04 31.80 -19.67
C ASP A 190 4.85 30.33 -20.12
N PHE A 191 4.32 30.12 -21.32
CA PHE A 191 4.17 28.77 -21.90
C PHE A 191 5.53 28.15 -22.24
N PHE A 192 6.37 28.93 -22.97
CA PHE A 192 7.72 28.46 -23.32
C PHE A 192 8.60 28.32 -22.09
N LEU A 193 8.50 29.24 -21.12
CA LEU A 193 9.20 29.12 -19.83
C LEU A 193 8.83 27.84 -19.11
N ALA A 194 7.51 27.53 -19.03
CA ALA A 194 7.05 26.29 -18.41
C ALA A 194 7.61 25.05 -19.12
N LEU A 195 7.64 25.05 -20.47
CA LEU A 195 8.18 23.95 -21.26
C LEU A 195 9.67 23.74 -20.98
N ILE A 196 10.46 24.82 -20.98
CA ILE A 196 11.90 24.77 -20.70
C ILE A 196 12.15 24.24 -19.28
N LEU A 197 11.40 24.72 -18.29
CA LEU A 197 11.57 24.30 -16.90
C LEU A 197 11.20 22.81 -16.71
N ILE A 198 10.13 22.32 -17.35
CA ILE A 198 9.73 20.90 -17.26
C ILE A 198 10.85 20.01 -17.81
N ILE A 199 11.53 20.41 -18.90
CA ILE A 199 12.60 19.61 -19.51
C ILE A 199 13.90 19.72 -18.70
N LEU A 200 14.34 20.91 -18.37
CA LEU A 200 15.69 21.14 -17.82
C LEU A 200 15.76 20.97 -16.30
N TRP A 201 14.69 21.29 -15.55
CA TRP A 201 14.77 21.34 -14.11
C TRP A 201 15.00 19.98 -13.45
N PRO A 202 14.34 18.86 -13.87
CA PRO A 202 14.65 17.55 -13.32
C PRO A 202 16.09 17.10 -13.59
N ILE A 203 16.63 17.43 -14.77
CA ILE A 203 18.05 17.15 -15.12
C ILE A 203 18.98 17.91 -14.19
N PHE A 204 18.75 19.21 -14.01
CA PHE A 204 19.53 20.05 -13.11
C PHE A 204 19.44 19.55 -11.66
N GLY A 205 18.24 19.22 -11.20
CA GLY A 205 18.00 18.65 -9.87
C GLY A 205 18.75 17.34 -9.65
N TYR A 206 18.83 16.48 -10.66
CA TYR A 206 19.59 15.24 -10.61
C TYR A 206 21.10 15.49 -10.41
N PHE A 207 21.69 16.39 -11.20
CA PHE A 207 23.15 16.64 -11.12
C PHE A 207 23.59 17.41 -9.88
N ILE A 208 22.70 18.14 -9.18
CA ILE A 208 23.09 19.00 -8.07
C ILE A 208 22.62 18.47 -6.71
N VAL A 209 21.42 17.87 -6.63
CA VAL A 209 20.78 17.54 -5.36
C VAL A 209 20.44 16.05 -5.23
N PHE A 210 19.84 15.43 -6.25
CA PHE A 210 19.21 14.12 -6.16
C PHE A 210 20.01 13.02 -6.87
N HIS A 211 21.30 12.90 -6.57
CA HIS A 211 22.21 11.94 -7.20
C HIS A 211 21.80 10.47 -7.00
N GLU A 212 21.11 10.15 -5.93
CA GLU A 212 20.65 8.79 -5.64
C GLU A 212 19.42 8.36 -6.45
N THR A 213 18.79 9.29 -7.16
CA THR A 213 17.66 8.97 -8.02
C THR A 213 18.17 8.39 -9.35
N ASN A 214 17.59 7.27 -9.81
CA ASN A 214 17.94 6.77 -11.14
C ASN A 214 17.49 7.79 -12.22
N ILE A 215 18.43 8.15 -13.13
CA ILE A 215 18.19 9.15 -14.17
C ILE A 215 16.95 8.86 -15.04
N VAL A 216 16.63 7.58 -15.26
CA VAL A 216 15.42 7.17 -16.00
C VAL A 216 14.13 7.59 -15.28
N ASN A 217 14.19 7.76 -13.97
CA ASN A 217 13.04 8.04 -13.12
C ASN A 217 12.88 9.51 -12.73
N ILE A 218 13.81 10.41 -13.12
CA ILE A 218 13.77 11.82 -12.67
C ILE A 218 12.46 12.54 -13.00
N TYR A 219 11.80 12.18 -14.10
CA TYR A 219 10.50 12.76 -14.50
C TYR A 219 9.30 12.11 -13.83
N TRP A 220 9.46 10.93 -13.22
CA TRP A 220 8.38 10.12 -12.65
C TRP A 220 8.44 10.02 -11.12
N VAL A 221 9.33 10.80 -10.51
CA VAL A 221 9.52 10.77 -9.05
C VAL A 221 8.23 11.14 -8.34
N ALA A 222 7.90 10.42 -7.28
CA ALA A 222 6.64 10.49 -6.53
C ALA A 222 5.40 9.90 -7.25
N LEU A 223 5.59 9.21 -8.38
CA LEU A 223 4.57 8.33 -8.95
C LEU A 223 4.93 6.86 -8.67
N PRO A 224 3.93 5.97 -8.51
CA PRO A 224 4.19 4.56 -8.36
C PRO A 224 4.73 3.96 -9.66
N VAL A 225 5.68 3.06 -9.53
CA VAL A 225 6.23 2.26 -10.63
C VAL A 225 5.73 0.84 -10.46
N PHE A 226 4.84 0.42 -11.37
CA PHE A 226 4.32 -0.95 -11.41
C PHE A 226 5.24 -1.81 -12.26
N ALA A 227 6.32 -2.30 -11.64
CA ALA A 227 7.29 -3.18 -12.28
C ALA A 227 7.68 -4.32 -11.33
N HIS A 228 7.75 -5.53 -11.85
CA HIS A 228 8.15 -6.72 -11.12
C HIS A 228 8.94 -7.66 -12.05
N GLN A 229 10.08 -8.18 -11.57
CA GLN A 229 10.96 -9.09 -12.33
C GLN A 229 11.32 -8.60 -13.75
N GLY A 230 11.53 -7.29 -13.92
CA GLY A 230 11.88 -6.68 -15.21
C GLY A 230 10.69 -6.34 -16.11
N GLU A 231 9.49 -6.79 -15.80
CA GLU A 231 8.27 -6.47 -16.54
C GLU A 231 7.58 -5.23 -15.99
N ARG A 232 6.91 -4.45 -16.88
CA ARG A 232 6.13 -3.27 -16.53
C ARG A 232 4.66 -3.47 -16.82
N PHE A 233 3.81 -3.12 -15.84
CA PHE A 233 2.36 -3.34 -15.88
C PHE A 233 1.62 -2.02 -16.09
N PHE A 234 1.59 -1.54 -17.32
CA PHE A 234 1.05 -0.22 -17.69
C PHE A 234 -0.44 -0.04 -17.35
N VAL A 235 -1.21 -1.12 -17.26
CA VAL A 235 -2.65 -1.06 -16.94
C VAL A 235 -2.89 -0.38 -15.58
N TYR A 236 -2.00 -0.57 -14.61
CA TYR A 236 -2.10 0.06 -13.29
C TYR A 236 -1.78 1.57 -13.29
N ASN A 237 -1.17 2.07 -14.37
CA ASN A 237 -0.97 3.51 -14.56
C ASN A 237 -2.21 4.21 -15.13
N LEU A 238 -3.22 3.47 -15.63
CA LEU A 238 -4.40 4.05 -16.29
C LEU A 238 -5.17 5.02 -15.38
N PRO A 239 -5.42 4.76 -14.09
CA PRO A 239 -6.05 5.74 -13.19
C PRO A 239 -5.28 7.07 -13.14
N TYR A 240 -3.95 7.03 -13.11
CA TYR A 240 -3.09 8.23 -13.11
C TYR A 240 -3.17 8.97 -14.45
N ILE A 241 -3.13 8.26 -15.56
CA ILE A 241 -3.25 8.84 -16.91
C ILE A 241 -4.60 9.55 -17.05
N VAL A 242 -5.70 8.91 -16.66
CA VAL A 242 -7.06 9.50 -16.72
C VAL A 242 -7.17 10.71 -15.81
N LEU A 243 -6.60 10.64 -14.60
CA LEU A 243 -6.54 11.75 -13.65
C LEU A 243 -5.87 12.97 -14.28
N PHE A 244 -4.66 12.82 -14.80
CA PHE A 244 -3.87 13.93 -15.35
C PHE A 244 -4.45 14.44 -16.66
N ALA A 245 -4.91 13.56 -17.55
CA ALA A 245 -5.58 13.94 -18.79
C ALA A 245 -6.87 14.73 -18.53
N SER A 246 -7.66 14.34 -17.53
CA SER A 246 -8.87 15.08 -17.15
C SER A 246 -8.54 16.48 -16.62
N MET A 247 -7.45 16.66 -15.88
CA MET A 247 -6.97 17.96 -15.41
C MET A 247 -6.54 18.84 -16.60
N VAL A 248 -5.85 18.26 -17.61
CA VAL A 248 -5.49 18.97 -18.85
C VAL A 248 -6.74 19.39 -19.63
N VAL A 249 -7.72 18.50 -19.79
CA VAL A 249 -8.99 18.82 -20.45
C VAL A 249 -9.72 19.96 -19.73
N MET A 250 -9.79 19.94 -18.40
CA MET A 250 -10.38 21.02 -17.60
C MET A 250 -9.61 22.33 -17.74
N ALA A 251 -8.29 22.27 -17.86
CA ALA A 251 -7.46 23.47 -18.11
C ALA A 251 -7.71 24.07 -19.50
N LEU A 252 -7.85 23.24 -20.54
CA LEU A 252 -8.07 23.67 -21.93
C LEU A 252 -9.49 24.17 -22.17
N LYS A 253 -10.50 23.47 -21.63
CA LYS A 253 -11.92 23.71 -21.94
C LYS A 253 -12.79 23.92 -20.69
N PRO A 254 -12.51 24.94 -19.84
CA PRO A 254 -13.28 25.16 -18.61
C PRO A 254 -14.71 25.65 -18.86
N THR A 255 -14.99 26.12 -20.07
CA THR A 255 -16.28 26.73 -20.45
C THR A 255 -17.34 25.73 -20.87
N ILE A 256 -17.04 24.42 -20.82
CA ILE A 256 -18.02 23.37 -21.11
C ILE A 256 -19.26 23.60 -20.25
N LYS A 257 -20.39 23.85 -20.91
CA LYS A 257 -21.67 24.10 -20.22
C LYS A 257 -22.22 22.78 -19.67
N SER A 258 -22.91 22.86 -18.56
CA SER A 258 -23.65 21.72 -18.01
C SER A 258 -24.85 21.42 -18.90
N ALA A 259 -24.85 20.27 -19.54
CA ALA A 259 -25.96 19.71 -20.30
C ALA A 259 -26.37 18.37 -19.64
N ARG A 260 -27.67 18.09 -19.59
CA ARG A 260 -28.19 16.88 -18.91
C ARG A 260 -27.56 15.60 -19.47
N TRP A 261 -27.51 15.46 -20.77
CA TRP A 261 -26.95 14.26 -21.44
C TRP A 261 -25.44 14.11 -21.21
N LEU A 262 -24.69 15.24 -21.21
CA LEU A 262 -23.26 15.23 -20.91
C LEU A 262 -23.03 14.77 -19.45
N ASN A 263 -23.79 15.28 -18.52
CA ASN A 263 -23.64 14.91 -17.10
C ASN A 263 -24.00 13.45 -16.86
N ILE A 264 -25.05 12.92 -17.52
CA ILE A 264 -25.40 11.49 -17.48
C ILE A 264 -24.24 10.68 -18.08
N GLY A 265 -23.71 11.09 -19.23
CA GLY A 265 -22.55 10.42 -19.84
C GLY A 265 -21.34 10.36 -18.92
N ILE A 266 -21.02 11.46 -18.21
CA ILE A 266 -19.93 11.50 -17.24
C ILE A 266 -20.17 10.49 -16.10
N VAL A 267 -21.39 10.44 -15.55
CA VAL A 267 -21.74 9.47 -14.49
C VAL A 267 -21.60 8.04 -15.00
N VAL A 268 -22.14 7.75 -16.19
CA VAL A 268 -22.06 6.41 -16.81
C VAL A 268 -20.61 5.99 -17.00
N VAL A 269 -19.78 6.85 -17.60
CA VAL A 269 -18.35 6.58 -17.80
C VAL A 269 -17.64 6.35 -16.45
N THR A 270 -17.96 7.15 -15.45
CA THR A 270 -17.41 6.99 -14.10
C THR A 270 -17.77 5.64 -13.48
N VAL A 271 -19.07 5.25 -13.55
CA VAL A 271 -19.54 3.97 -13.00
C VAL A 271 -18.93 2.79 -13.76
N ILE A 272 -18.87 2.85 -15.08
CA ILE A 272 -18.23 1.81 -15.90
C ILE A 272 -16.74 1.70 -15.52
N GLY A 273 -16.01 2.81 -15.45
CA GLY A 273 -14.61 2.81 -15.06
C GLY A 273 -14.37 2.19 -13.69
N LEU A 274 -15.17 2.55 -12.68
CA LEU A 274 -15.11 1.94 -11.36
C LEU A 274 -15.41 0.43 -11.41
N SER A 275 -16.42 0.03 -12.18
CA SER A 275 -16.82 -1.39 -12.27
C SER A 275 -15.77 -2.25 -12.95
N LEU A 276 -15.02 -1.72 -13.92
CA LEU A 276 -14.00 -2.44 -14.67
C LEU A 276 -12.66 -2.55 -13.93
N PHE A 277 -12.29 -1.50 -13.17
CA PHE A 277 -10.96 -1.38 -12.57
C PHE A 277 -10.93 -1.60 -11.06
N TRP A 278 -12.08 -1.74 -10.40
CA TRP A 278 -12.12 -2.13 -8.98
C TRP A 278 -11.62 -3.55 -8.83
N ASN A 279 -10.60 -3.75 -8.01
CA ASN A 279 -10.14 -5.10 -7.69
C ASN A 279 -11.23 -5.86 -6.90
N ARG A 280 -11.60 -7.03 -7.40
CA ARG A 280 -12.64 -7.89 -6.81
C ARG A 280 -12.12 -9.26 -6.45
N ASP A 281 -10.82 -9.39 -6.22
CA ASP A 281 -10.22 -10.66 -5.80
C ASP A 281 -10.66 -10.99 -4.38
N GLU A 282 -11.69 -11.84 -4.29
CA GLU A 282 -12.23 -12.29 -2.99
C GLU A 282 -11.19 -13.07 -2.18
N ASN A 283 -10.24 -13.77 -2.83
CA ASN A 283 -9.20 -14.50 -2.14
C ASN A 283 -8.22 -13.54 -1.45
N LEU A 284 -7.82 -12.45 -2.13
CA LEU A 284 -6.99 -11.42 -1.50
C LEU A 284 -7.65 -10.85 -0.24
N HIS A 285 -8.94 -10.47 -0.31
CA HIS A 285 -9.65 -9.94 0.86
C HIS A 285 -9.70 -10.93 2.01
N ARG A 286 -9.90 -12.24 1.71
CA ARG A 286 -9.86 -13.30 2.72
C ARG A 286 -8.47 -13.46 3.32
N GLU A 287 -7.43 -13.45 2.49
CA GLU A 287 -6.04 -13.51 2.97
C GLU A 287 -5.74 -12.36 3.94
N LEU A 288 -6.15 -11.14 3.61
CA LEU A 288 -5.95 -9.97 4.46
C LEU A 288 -6.72 -10.09 5.79
N SER A 289 -7.98 -10.50 5.74
CA SER A 289 -8.82 -10.71 6.92
C SER A 289 -8.26 -11.82 7.83
N MET A 290 -7.89 -12.96 7.24
CA MET A 290 -7.28 -14.08 7.98
C MET A 290 -5.94 -13.70 8.59
N THR A 291 -5.09 -12.97 7.88
CA THR A 291 -3.82 -12.46 8.39
C THR A 291 -4.04 -11.61 9.65
N ARG A 292 -4.97 -10.67 9.59
CA ARG A 292 -5.33 -9.82 10.73
C ARG A 292 -5.88 -10.62 11.92
N SER A 293 -6.67 -11.66 11.66
CA SER A 293 -7.21 -12.54 12.70
C SER A 293 -6.11 -13.42 13.32
N ILE A 294 -5.12 -13.89 12.54
CA ILE A 294 -3.95 -14.63 13.03
C ILE A 294 -3.09 -13.74 13.94
N GLU A 295 -2.82 -12.50 13.54
CA GLU A 295 -2.07 -11.54 14.37
C GLU A 295 -2.70 -11.32 15.75
N LYS A 296 -4.04 -11.44 15.83
CA LYS A 296 -4.80 -11.29 17.08
C LYS A 296 -5.03 -12.61 17.82
N GLY A 297 -4.58 -13.75 17.28
CA GLY A 297 -4.85 -15.08 17.83
C GLY A 297 -6.31 -15.52 17.74
N GLN A 298 -7.10 -14.91 16.84
CA GLN A 298 -8.53 -15.16 16.66
C GLN A 298 -8.78 -16.35 15.72
N TRP A 299 -8.33 -17.53 16.09
CA TRP A 299 -8.34 -18.74 15.26
C TRP A 299 -9.74 -19.16 14.78
N ALA A 300 -10.78 -18.88 15.56
CA ALA A 300 -12.17 -19.16 15.17
C ALA A 300 -12.60 -18.30 13.98
N GLU A 301 -12.22 -17.02 13.95
CA GLU A 301 -12.51 -16.12 12.84
C GLU A 301 -11.77 -16.53 11.56
N VAL A 302 -10.53 -17.01 11.69
CA VAL A 302 -9.76 -17.56 10.56
C VAL A 302 -10.54 -18.72 9.91
N LEU A 303 -11.07 -19.67 10.72
CA LEU A 303 -11.85 -20.78 10.20
C LEU A 303 -13.17 -20.33 9.60
N GLU A 304 -13.84 -19.35 10.17
CA GLU A 304 -15.10 -18.82 9.64
C GLU A 304 -14.89 -18.13 8.28
N THR A 305 -13.84 -17.31 8.15
CA THR A 305 -13.46 -16.67 6.88
C THR A 305 -13.13 -17.71 5.81
N ALA A 306 -12.50 -18.83 6.18
CA ALA A 306 -12.17 -19.90 5.25
C ALA A 306 -13.37 -20.72 4.76
N LYS A 307 -14.51 -20.77 5.50
CA LYS A 307 -15.68 -21.61 5.13
C LYS A 307 -16.37 -21.18 3.83
N ASN A 308 -16.44 -19.90 3.56
CA ASN A 308 -17.31 -19.32 2.52
C ASN A 308 -16.57 -19.01 1.22
N VAL A 309 -15.59 -19.82 0.83
CA VAL A 309 -14.82 -19.62 -0.41
C VAL A 309 -15.71 -19.96 -1.61
N LYS A 310 -15.93 -18.98 -2.48
CA LYS A 310 -16.53 -19.19 -3.80
C LYS A 310 -15.40 -19.46 -4.80
N GLY A 311 -15.34 -20.67 -5.32
CA GLY A 311 -14.28 -21.09 -6.25
C GLY A 311 -13.09 -21.72 -5.55
N GLU A 312 -11.93 -21.73 -6.21
CA GLU A 312 -10.70 -22.32 -5.69
C GLU A 312 -10.00 -21.31 -4.75
N PRO A 313 -9.74 -21.67 -3.47
CA PRO A 313 -8.97 -20.83 -2.57
C PRO A 313 -7.52 -20.76 -3.02
N THR A 314 -6.76 -19.75 -2.55
CA THR A 314 -5.31 -19.78 -2.69
C THR A 314 -4.69 -20.77 -1.70
N ARG A 315 -3.48 -21.22 -2.00
CA ARG A 315 -2.72 -22.07 -1.09
C ARG A 315 -2.47 -21.39 0.26
N LEU A 316 -2.25 -20.08 0.28
CA LEU A 316 -2.09 -19.31 1.50
C LEU A 316 -3.32 -19.41 2.41
N ILE A 317 -4.53 -19.35 1.87
CA ILE A 317 -5.78 -19.56 2.63
C ILE A 317 -5.79 -20.97 3.25
N CYS A 318 -5.39 -22.00 2.48
CA CYS A 318 -5.32 -23.38 2.98
C CYS A 318 -4.32 -23.50 4.14
N MET A 319 -3.14 -22.88 4.02
CA MET A 319 -2.10 -22.87 5.06
C MET A 319 -2.61 -22.19 6.34
N MET A 320 -3.18 -21.01 6.23
CA MET A 320 -3.74 -20.26 7.35
C MET A 320 -4.89 -21.03 8.04
N ARG A 321 -5.77 -21.66 7.25
CA ARG A 321 -6.86 -22.50 7.77
C ARG A 321 -6.31 -23.72 8.53
N ASN A 322 -5.33 -24.42 7.99
CA ASN A 322 -4.76 -25.61 8.63
C ASN A 322 -4.01 -25.23 9.92
N LEU A 323 -3.31 -24.10 9.94
CA LEU A 323 -2.73 -23.55 11.15
C LEU A 323 -3.80 -23.25 12.22
N ALA A 324 -4.94 -22.69 11.81
CA ALA A 324 -6.04 -22.42 12.74
C ALA A 324 -6.69 -23.71 13.28
N LEU A 325 -6.84 -24.74 12.45
CA LEU A 325 -7.30 -26.06 12.90
C LEU A 325 -6.35 -26.67 13.93
N PHE A 326 -5.04 -26.57 13.69
CA PHE A 326 -4.01 -27.03 14.61
C PHE A 326 -4.12 -26.31 15.96
N ASN A 327 -4.14 -24.97 15.96
CA ASN A 327 -4.20 -24.16 17.18
C ASN A 327 -5.50 -24.34 17.97
N GLN A 328 -6.61 -24.68 17.30
CA GLN A 328 -7.88 -25.02 17.97
C GLN A 328 -7.98 -26.48 18.43
N GLY A 329 -6.93 -27.27 18.26
CA GLY A 329 -6.96 -28.68 18.62
C GLY A 329 -7.94 -29.54 17.84
N GLN A 330 -8.32 -29.09 16.63
CA GLN A 330 -9.27 -29.82 15.79
C GLN A 330 -8.64 -31.12 15.25
N PRO A 331 -9.47 -32.15 14.91
CA PRO A 331 -8.94 -33.37 14.36
C PRO A 331 -8.32 -33.15 12.98
N PHE A 332 -7.22 -33.86 12.72
CA PHE A 332 -6.48 -33.80 11.45
C PHE A 332 -7.35 -34.10 10.22
N SER A 333 -8.35 -34.98 10.36
CA SER A 333 -9.28 -35.30 9.26
C SER A 333 -9.93 -34.08 8.63
N LYS A 334 -10.17 -33.01 9.41
CA LYS A 334 -10.74 -31.76 8.89
C LYS A 334 -9.84 -31.02 7.89
N THR A 335 -8.56 -31.32 7.82
CA THR A 335 -7.68 -30.73 6.79
C THR A 335 -8.03 -31.24 5.40
N ARG A 336 -8.58 -32.47 5.34
CA ARG A 336 -8.95 -33.15 4.09
C ARG A 336 -10.28 -32.68 3.48
N ASP A 337 -11.12 -32.03 4.25
CA ASP A 337 -12.43 -31.57 3.81
C ASP A 337 -12.39 -30.23 3.08
N TYR A 338 -11.21 -29.81 2.62
CA TYR A 338 -10.99 -28.51 2.01
C TYR A 338 -10.16 -28.63 0.73
N PRO A 339 -10.39 -27.78 -0.29
CA PRO A 339 -9.63 -27.80 -1.53
C PRO A 339 -8.12 -27.64 -1.30
N GLU A 340 -7.33 -28.16 -2.20
CA GLU A 340 -5.86 -28.07 -2.16
C GLU A 340 -5.35 -26.62 -2.28
N GLY A 341 -6.09 -25.81 -3.01
CA GLY A 341 -5.78 -24.42 -3.24
C GLY A 341 -4.85 -24.17 -4.43
N ALA A 342 -5.13 -23.09 -5.14
CA ALA A 342 -4.32 -22.64 -6.26
C ALA A 342 -2.90 -22.29 -5.82
N LYS A 343 -1.90 -22.86 -6.50
CA LYS A 343 -0.48 -22.58 -6.23
C LYS A 343 -0.11 -21.11 -6.39
N ARG A 344 -0.84 -20.40 -7.26
CA ARG A 344 -0.61 -18.99 -7.54
C ARG A 344 -1.94 -18.25 -7.46
N PRO A 345 -1.98 -17.09 -6.77
CA PRO A 345 -3.13 -16.20 -6.85
C PRO A 345 -3.42 -15.77 -8.29
N ALA A 346 -4.66 -15.35 -8.55
CA ALA A 346 -5.06 -14.77 -9.83
C ALA A 346 -4.51 -13.32 -9.93
N ALA A 347 -3.21 -13.20 -10.14
CA ALA A 347 -2.51 -11.92 -10.26
C ALA A 347 -1.78 -11.86 -11.61
N PRO A 348 -1.53 -10.66 -12.16
CA PRO A 348 -0.84 -10.51 -13.43
C PRO A 348 0.65 -10.87 -13.38
N PHE A 349 1.22 -11.02 -12.18
CA PHE A 349 2.61 -11.41 -11.95
C PHE A 349 2.70 -12.48 -10.87
N VAL A 350 3.85 -13.10 -10.73
CA VAL A 350 4.07 -14.17 -9.75
C VAL A 350 4.09 -13.58 -8.34
N ILE A 351 3.18 -14.05 -7.49
CA ILE A 351 3.13 -13.71 -6.08
C ILE A 351 3.78 -14.83 -5.28
N HIS A 352 4.83 -14.50 -4.55
CA HIS A 352 5.45 -15.41 -3.60
C HIS A 352 4.81 -15.21 -2.21
N THR A 353 4.41 -16.29 -1.57
CA THR A 353 3.75 -16.27 -0.25
C THR A 353 4.62 -15.62 0.82
N VAL A 354 5.94 -15.69 0.71
CA VAL A 354 6.90 -15.04 1.63
C VAL A 354 6.79 -13.51 1.65
N HIS A 355 6.40 -12.89 0.53
CA HIS A 355 6.21 -11.44 0.47
C HIS A 355 4.84 -10.98 0.99
N THR A 356 3.90 -11.91 1.13
CA THR A 356 2.56 -11.68 1.71
C THR A 356 2.55 -12.10 3.18
N ALA A 357 1.60 -12.92 3.61
CA ALA A 357 1.50 -13.39 5.00
C ALA A 357 2.48 -14.53 5.36
N GLY A 358 3.30 -15.01 4.43
CA GLY A 358 4.21 -16.13 4.68
C GLY A 358 5.24 -15.91 5.79
N LYS A 359 5.67 -14.65 5.97
CA LYS A 359 6.53 -14.25 7.11
C LYS A 359 5.86 -14.53 8.44
N LEU A 360 4.60 -14.13 8.56
CA LEU A 360 3.79 -14.38 9.74
C LEU A 360 3.61 -15.89 9.97
N LEU A 361 3.38 -16.68 8.91
CA LEU A 361 3.27 -18.13 9.03
C LEU A 361 4.56 -18.78 9.53
N TYR A 362 5.72 -18.33 9.09
CA TYR A 362 6.99 -18.83 9.64
C TYR A 362 7.11 -18.57 11.14
N LEU A 363 6.73 -17.37 11.60
CA LEU A 363 6.70 -17.05 13.03
C LEU A 363 5.75 -18.01 13.76
N GLN A 364 4.54 -18.22 13.25
CA GLN A 364 3.51 -19.07 13.84
C GLN A 364 3.90 -20.55 13.83
N TYR A 365 4.75 -20.97 12.90
CA TYR A 365 5.30 -22.32 12.82
C TYR A 365 6.49 -22.56 13.78
N GLY A 366 6.87 -21.56 14.58
CA GLY A 366 8.00 -21.66 15.51
C GLY A 366 9.37 -21.55 14.82
N ILE A 367 9.44 -20.89 13.65
CA ILE A 367 10.68 -20.67 12.88
C ILE A 367 10.95 -19.16 12.79
N PRO A 368 11.28 -18.48 13.91
CA PRO A 368 11.45 -17.04 13.95
C PRO A 368 12.59 -16.54 13.06
N ASN A 369 13.65 -17.31 12.83
CA ASN A 369 14.79 -16.90 12.01
C ASN A 369 14.42 -16.76 10.54
N TYR A 370 13.53 -17.62 10.02
CA TYR A 370 13.01 -17.48 8.65
C TYR A 370 12.11 -16.27 8.52
N CYS A 371 11.23 -16.02 9.50
CA CYS A 371 10.42 -14.81 9.53
C CYS A 371 11.31 -13.56 9.54
N TYR A 372 12.31 -13.52 10.42
CA TYR A 372 13.25 -12.40 10.54
C TYR A 372 14.00 -12.14 9.24
N ARG A 373 14.55 -13.19 8.61
CA ARG A 373 15.24 -13.08 7.33
C ARG A 373 14.36 -12.43 6.26
N TRP A 374 13.15 -12.96 6.07
CA TRP A 374 12.26 -12.44 5.03
C TRP A 374 11.76 -11.02 5.32
N CYS A 375 11.64 -10.65 6.60
CA CYS A 375 11.39 -9.25 6.97
C CYS A 375 12.57 -8.35 6.59
N MET A 376 13.81 -8.82 6.76
CA MET A 376 15.02 -8.08 6.34
C MET A 376 15.10 -7.95 4.82
N GLU A 377 14.93 -9.04 4.09
CA GLU A 377 14.95 -9.07 2.62
C GLU A 377 13.90 -8.11 2.03
N ASP A 378 12.65 -8.20 2.51
CA ASP A 378 11.58 -7.31 2.09
C ASP A 378 11.81 -5.85 2.52
N GLY A 379 12.41 -5.65 3.69
CA GLY A 379 12.76 -4.32 4.19
C GLY A 379 13.77 -3.61 3.29
N VAL A 380 14.75 -4.34 2.78
CA VAL A 380 15.76 -3.82 1.84
C VAL A 380 15.15 -3.63 0.44
N GLU A 381 14.36 -4.56 -0.05
CA GLU A 381 13.82 -4.54 -1.42
C GLU A 381 12.64 -3.57 -1.58
N TYR A 382 11.67 -3.61 -0.66
CA TYR A 382 10.40 -2.87 -0.76
C TYR A 382 10.25 -1.74 0.29
N GLY A 383 11.21 -1.62 1.22
CA GLY A 383 11.19 -0.62 2.31
C GLY A 383 10.67 -1.17 3.63
N TRP A 384 10.90 -0.42 4.69
CA TRP A 384 10.49 -0.77 6.05
C TRP A 384 9.00 -0.47 6.27
N THR A 385 8.31 -1.38 6.98
CA THR A 385 6.89 -1.27 7.28
C THR A 385 6.61 -1.59 8.74
N VAL A 386 5.44 -1.22 9.23
CA VAL A 386 5.02 -1.53 10.60
C VAL A 386 4.97 -3.05 10.81
N GLU A 387 4.38 -3.80 9.87
CA GLU A 387 4.31 -5.27 9.91
C GLU A 387 5.71 -5.89 10.10
N ARG A 388 6.67 -5.50 9.26
CA ARG A 388 8.04 -6.04 9.32
C ARG A 388 8.71 -5.76 10.65
N LEU A 389 8.58 -4.53 11.16
CA LEU A 389 9.15 -4.17 12.47
C LEU A 389 8.50 -4.92 13.63
N LYS A 390 7.18 -5.14 13.58
CA LYS A 390 6.47 -5.96 14.59
C LYS A 390 6.97 -7.41 14.58
N LEU A 391 7.01 -8.03 13.41
CA LEU A 391 7.47 -9.42 13.26
C LEU A 391 8.92 -9.57 13.72
N MET A 392 9.81 -8.64 13.35
CA MET A 392 11.21 -8.67 13.79
C MET A 392 11.35 -8.48 15.29
N ALA A 393 10.53 -7.62 15.92
CA ALA A 393 10.52 -7.49 17.38
C ALA A 393 10.11 -8.80 18.07
N MET A 394 9.04 -9.45 17.58
CA MET A 394 8.57 -10.73 18.11
C MET A 394 9.61 -11.84 17.91
N CYS A 395 10.23 -11.94 16.73
CA CYS A 395 11.29 -12.90 16.46
C CYS A 395 12.47 -12.71 17.43
N SER A 396 12.91 -11.45 17.63
CA SER A 396 14.03 -11.15 18.52
C SER A 396 13.71 -11.44 20.00
N ILE A 397 12.44 -11.27 20.43
CA ILE A 397 12.00 -11.67 21.78
C ILE A 397 12.06 -13.20 21.93
N LEU A 398 11.54 -13.95 20.96
CA LEU A 398 11.56 -15.42 20.97
C LEU A 398 12.99 -15.99 20.91
N ASN A 399 13.90 -15.34 20.21
CA ASN A 399 15.32 -15.71 20.11
C ASN A 399 16.13 -15.27 21.34
N ASN A 400 15.50 -14.60 22.32
CA ASN A 400 16.19 -14.02 23.47
C ASN A 400 17.28 -13.01 23.08
N GLU A 401 16.99 -12.15 22.11
CA GLU A 401 17.86 -11.08 21.59
C GLU A 401 17.35 -9.69 22.05
N PRO A 402 17.49 -9.33 23.34
CA PRO A 402 16.85 -8.14 23.90
C PRO A 402 17.32 -6.83 23.27
N VAL A 403 18.58 -6.75 22.82
CA VAL A 403 19.13 -5.54 22.19
C VAL A 403 18.48 -5.30 20.81
N ALA A 404 18.32 -6.33 20.02
CA ALA A 404 17.66 -6.23 18.71
C ALA A 404 16.16 -5.93 18.89
N ALA A 405 15.48 -6.65 19.76
CA ALA A 405 14.07 -6.43 20.09
C ALA A 405 13.81 -4.98 20.53
N GLN A 406 14.66 -4.43 21.42
CA GLN A 406 14.52 -3.07 21.91
C GLN A 406 14.68 -2.02 20.80
N ARG A 407 15.54 -2.27 19.80
CA ARG A 407 15.67 -1.35 18.64
C ARG A 407 14.39 -1.26 17.84
N PHE A 408 13.74 -2.39 17.50
CA PHE A 408 12.48 -2.40 16.76
C PHE A 408 11.34 -1.79 17.56
N VAL A 409 11.24 -2.13 18.85
CA VAL A 409 10.26 -1.55 19.77
C VAL A 409 10.42 -0.03 19.87
N ASN A 410 11.65 0.47 19.95
CA ASN A 410 11.92 1.91 20.00
C ASN A 410 11.52 2.64 18.72
N LEU A 411 11.63 2.00 17.55
CA LEU A 411 11.11 2.55 16.31
C LEU A 411 9.57 2.62 16.33
N LEU A 412 8.90 1.53 16.70
CA LEU A 412 7.44 1.46 16.77
C LEU A 412 6.85 2.41 17.83
N LYS A 413 7.57 2.73 18.91
CA LYS A 413 7.17 3.77 19.86
C LYS A 413 7.09 5.17 19.26
N LYS A 414 7.76 5.42 18.14
CA LYS A 414 7.72 6.69 17.40
C LYS A 414 6.56 6.79 16.39
N THR A 415 5.69 5.78 16.34
CA THR A 415 4.45 5.79 15.54
C THR A 415 3.27 6.28 16.37
N ASP A 416 2.17 6.72 15.73
CA ASP A 416 1.00 7.18 16.47
C ASP A 416 0.15 6.02 17.02
N PHE A 417 -0.09 4.99 16.21
CA PHE A 417 -1.06 3.94 16.54
C PHE A 417 -0.44 2.66 17.12
N HIS A 418 0.87 2.42 16.93
CA HIS A 418 1.53 1.20 17.39
C HIS A 418 2.33 1.38 18.69
N LYS A 419 2.31 2.57 19.28
CA LYS A 419 3.02 2.90 20.52
C LYS A 419 2.60 2.02 21.71
N SER A 420 1.30 1.72 21.82
CA SER A 420 0.78 0.86 22.91
C SER A 420 1.25 -0.58 22.74
N TRP A 421 1.20 -1.10 21.51
CA TRP A 421 1.73 -2.42 21.19
C TRP A 421 3.24 -2.52 21.49
N ALA A 422 4.01 -1.51 21.09
CA ALA A 422 5.44 -1.46 21.35
C ALA A 422 5.79 -1.44 22.84
N LYS A 423 5.03 -0.69 23.64
CA LYS A 423 5.19 -0.68 25.11
C LYS A 423 4.85 -2.04 25.73
N HIS A 424 3.84 -2.72 25.19
CA HIS A 424 3.49 -4.07 25.63
C HIS A 424 4.62 -5.06 25.32
N MET A 425 5.18 -5.05 24.12
CA MET A 425 6.34 -5.89 23.75
C MET A 425 7.58 -5.59 24.62
N GLU A 426 7.77 -4.36 25.02
CA GLU A 426 8.89 -3.97 25.91
C GLU A 426 8.83 -4.66 27.27
N THR A 427 7.64 -4.98 27.79
CA THR A 427 7.51 -5.73 29.05
C THR A 427 8.13 -7.12 28.96
N PHE A 428 8.05 -7.77 27.80
CA PHE A 428 8.67 -9.08 27.54
C PHE A 428 10.20 -9.00 27.41
N ILE A 429 10.72 -7.87 26.95
CA ILE A 429 12.17 -7.60 26.90
C ILE A 429 12.73 -7.40 28.30
N GLN A 430 11.97 -6.68 29.15
CA GLN A 430 12.37 -6.39 30.56
C GLN A 430 12.25 -7.61 31.45
N ASP A 431 11.22 -8.43 31.29
CA ASP A 431 11.04 -9.70 32.01
C ASP A 431 10.69 -10.84 31.05
N PRO A 432 11.70 -11.57 30.53
CA PRO A 432 11.50 -12.71 29.63
C PRO A 432 10.61 -13.83 30.20
N ARG A 433 10.44 -13.92 31.52
CA ARG A 433 9.55 -14.93 32.15
C ARG A 433 8.08 -14.70 31.79
N LEU A 434 7.70 -13.49 31.44
CA LEU A 434 6.34 -13.16 31.00
C LEU A 434 5.99 -13.77 29.63
N VAL A 435 6.98 -14.03 28.78
CA VAL A 435 6.79 -14.61 27.43
C VAL A 435 6.04 -15.94 27.49
N VAL A 436 6.34 -16.79 28.50
CA VAL A 436 5.71 -18.10 28.65
C VAL A 436 4.20 -18.02 28.90
N ARG A 437 3.73 -16.93 29.51
CA ARG A 437 2.31 -16.70 29.85
C ARG A 437 1.59 -15.82 28.84
N ALA A 438 2.32 -15.20 27.92
CA ALA A 438 1.78 -14.27 26.96
C ALA A 438 0.93 -15.00 25.90
N THR A 439 -0.26 -14.49 25.63
CA THR A 439 -1.18 -15.06 24.63
C THR A 439 -0.59 -15.04 23.23
N GLU A 440 0.25 -14.06 22.94
CA GLU A 440 0.93 -13.85 21.66
C GLU A 440 1.98 -14.94 21.36
N PHE A 441 2.61 -15.48 22.41
CA PHE A 441 3.75 -16.40 22.27
C PHE A 441 3.43 -17.83 22.72
N ARG A 442 2.46 -18.00 23.63
CA ARG A 442 2.18 -19.29 24.28
C ARG A 442 1.99 -20.46 23.32
N HIS A 443 1.36 -20.22 22.16
CA HIS A 443 1.12 -21.26 21.17
C HIS A 443 2.32 -21.50 20.25
N ILE A 444 3.27 -20.55 20.18
CA ILE A 444 4.49 -20.65 19.38
C ILE A 444 5.60 -21.37 20.14
N LEU A 445 5.70 -21.14 21.46
CA LEU A 445 6.80 -21.66 22.28
C LEU A 445 7.03 -23.18 22.19
N PRO A 446 5.98 -24.04 22.19
CA PRO A 446 6.18 -25.49 22.04
C PRO A 446 6.71 -25.89 20.66
N LEU A 447 6.61 -25.00 19.68
CA LEU A 447 6.99 -25.23 18.29
C LEU A 447 8.39 -24.68 17.96
N LEU A 448 8.97 -23.86 18.88
CA LEU A 448 10.26 -23.22 18.63
C LEU A 448 11.34 -24.24 18.27
N ARG A 449 12.11 -23.90 17.26
CA ARG A 449 13.25 -24.69 16.78
C ARG A 449 14.50 -23.82 16.72
N ASP A 450 15.63 -24.43 17.06
CA ASP A 450 16.98 -23.84 16.98
C ASP A 450 17.52 -23.84 15.53
N ASP A 451 16.63 -23.88 14.53
CA ASP A 451 17.00 -23.88 13.13
C ASP A 451 17.45 -22.48 12.69
N ASN A 452 18.75 -22.25 12.76
CA ASN A 452 19.38 -21.06 12.23
C ASN A 452 19.85 -21.21 10.79
N PHE A 453 19.63 -22.37 10.18
CA PHE A 453 20.14 -22.70 8.85
C PHE A 453 19.12 -22.46 7.75
N LEU A 454 19.45 -21.53 6.86
CA LEU A 454 18.61 -21.15 5.72
C LEU A 454 19.18 -21.75 4.46
N THR A 455 18.60 -22.84 3.99
CA THR A 455 19.15 -23.61 2.88
C THR A 455 18.74 -23.10 1.51
N ALA A 456 17.58 -22.47 1.37
CA ALA A 456 17.09 -22.02 0.07
C ALA A 456 15.98 -20.97 0.19
N ASP A 457 15.68 -20.33 -0.93
CA ASP A 457 14.54 -19.48 -1.14
C ASP A 457 13.28 -20.34 -1.32
N GLN A 458 12.30 -20.24 -0.42
CA GLN A 458 11.19 -21.16 -0.34
C GLN A 458 9.87 -20.52 -0.76
N SER A 459 9.39 -20.86 -1.93
CA SER A 459 8.02 -20.57 -2.38
C SER A 459 6.98 -21.58 -1.88
N GLN A 460 7.43 -22.74 -1.35
CA GLN A 460 6.61 -23.84 -0.83
C GLN A 460 6.92 -24.06 0.65
N GLN A 461 6.53 -23.11 1.47
CA GLN A 461 6.85 -23.07 2.90
C GLN A 461 6.36 -24.31 3.66
N GLU A 462 5.16 -24.78 3.34
CA GLU A 462 4.54 -25.93 4.00
C GLU A 462 5.30 -27.22 3.72
N MET A 463 5.74 -27.45 2.48
CA MET A 463 6.50 -28.62 2.11
C MET A 463 7.88 -28.63 2.78
N PHE A 464 8.56 -27.50 2.73
CA PHE A 464 9.83 -27.31 3.41
C PHE A 464 9.73 -27.58 4.92
N LEU A 465 8.73 -27.01 5.59
CA LEU A 465 8.50 -27.23 7.02
C LEU A 465 8.25 -28.71 7.32
N PHE A 466 7.40 -29.37 6.53
CA PHE A 466 7.11 -30.78 6.69
C PHE A 466 8.38 -31.63 6.56
N GLU A 467 9.15 -31.49 5.49
CA GLU A 467 10.37 -32.22 5.24
C GLU A 467 11.41 -32.01 6.36
N GLN A 468 11.61 -30.77 6.77
CA GLN A 468 12.54 -30.45 7.85
C GLN A 468 12.13 -31.09 9.18
N ILE A 469 10.86 -30.96 9.57
CA ILE A 469 10.41 -31.51 10.86
C ILE A 469 10.45 -33.04 10.83
N MET A 470 9.99 -33.67 9.73
CA MET A 470 9.95 -35.12 9.64
C MET A 470 11.34 -35.76 9.58
N SER A 471 12.34 -35.08 9.00
CA SER A 471 13.72 -35.56 8.93
C SER A 471 14.54 -35.28 10.19
N THR A 472 14.10 -34.37 11.07
CA THR A 472 14.85 -33.96 12.26
C THR A 472 14.72 -35.01 13.37
N GLN A 473 15.84 -35.55 13.83
CA GLN A 473 15.88 -36.41 15.04
C GLN A 473 15.60 -35.51 16.25
N GLY A 474 14.69 -35.95 17.15
CA GLY A 474 14.31 -35.18 18.35
C GLY A 474 13.18 -34.17 18.16
N ALA A 475 12.55 -34.11 16.99
CA ALA A 475 11.35 -33.28 16.82
C ALA A 475 10.24 -33.68 17.83
N THR A 476 9.65 -32.70 18.49
CA THR A 476 8.58 -32.92 19.47
C THR A 476 7.30 -33.44 18.80
N GLN A 477 6.41 -34.02 19.61
CA GLN A 477 5.10 -34.48 19.10
C GLN A 477 4.28 -33.32 18.52
N GLU A 478 4.32 -32.13 19.14
CA GLU A 478 3.62 -30.94 18.64
C GLU A 478 4.19 -30.46 17.31
N GLN A 479 5.52 -30.46 17.15
CA GLN A 479 6.17 -30.11 15.88
C GLN A 479 5.77 -31.09 14.77
N ARG A 480 5.78 -32.40 15.03
CA ARG A 480 5.35 -33.41 14.06
C ARG A 480 3.89 -33.26 13.68
N ARG A 481 3.02 -33.02 14.67
CA ARG A 481 1.60 -32.75 14.43
C ARG A 481 1.40 -31.50 13.56
N LEU A 482 2.12 -30.40 13.84
CA LEU A 482 2.08 -29.20 12.99
C LEU A 482 2.50 -29.52 11.54
N ALA A 483 3.61 -30.26 11.35
CA ALA A 483 4.07 -30.65 10.02
C ALA A 483 3.01 -31.44 9.26
N GLU A 484 2.32 -32.38 9.91
CA GLU A 484 1.21 -33.11 9.32
C GLU A 484 0.05 -32.18 8.91
N PHE A 485 -0.33 -31.22 9.78
CA PHE A 485 -1.38 -30.26 9.48
C PHE A 485 -1.03 -29.35 8.31
N THR A 486 0.23 -28.92 8.20
CA THR A 486 0.67 -28.07 7.09
C THR A 486 0.50 -28.76 5.73
N MET A 487 0.69 -30.09 5.67
CA MET A 487 0.56 -30.89 4.46
C MET A 487 -0.79 -31.60 4.32
N GLY A 488 -1.72 -31.34 5.24
CA GLY A 488 -2.99 -32.09 5.30
C GLY A 488 -3.82 -32.01 4.03
N TYR A 489 -3.82 -30.87 3.34
CA TYR A 489 -4.53 -30.70 2.07
C TYR A 489 -3.84 -31.40 0.88
N TYR A 490 -2.53 -31.59 0.93
CA TYR A 490 -1.75 -32.19 -0.15
C TYR A 490 -2.00 -33.71 -0.28
N ARG A 491 -2.32 -34.39 0.82
CA ARG A 491 -2.53 -35.84 0.87
C ARG A 491 -3.72 -36.35 0.09
N ASN A 492 -4.69 -35.49 -0.22
CA ASN A 492 -5.90 -35.92 -0.95
C ASN A 492 -5.65 -36.22 -2.42
N ASN A 493 -4.67 -35.54 -3.05
CA ASN A 493 -4.39 -35.69 -4.48
C ASN A 493 -3.08 -36.45 -4.80
N HIS A 494 -2.23 -36.67 -3.79
CA HIS A 494 -0.89 -37.28 -3.98
C HIS A 494 -0.64 -38.46 -3.05
N LYS A 495 -1.61 -39.40 -2.97
CA LYS A 495 -1.45 -40.66 -2.19
C LYS A 495 -0.14 -41.41 -2.50
N ASN A 496 0.38 -41.25 -3.71
CA ASN A 496 1.57 -41.98 -4.18
C ASN A 496 2.91 -41.31 -3.80
N LEU A 497 2.93 -40.07 -3.27
CA LEU A 497 4.18 -39.38 -2.90
C LEU A 497 4.57 -39.53 -1.42
N ILE A 498 3.68 -40.07 -0.59
CA ILE A 498 3.89 -40.20 0.86
C ILE A 498 4.05 -41.68 1.28
N GLU A 499 3.73 -42.62 0.39
CA GLU A 499 3.92 -44.06 0.58
C GLU A 499 5.27 -44.55 0.02
N GLN A 500 6.10 -43.73 -0.57
CA GLN A 500 7.50 -43.98 -0.90
C GLN A 500 8.43 -43.37 0.17
#